data_9953460c24d4415002a9b210ba099cdd
#
_entry.id   9953460c24d4415002a9b210ba099cdd
#
_cell.length_a   1.000
_cell.length_b   1.000
_cell.length_c   1.000
_cell.angle_alpha   90.00
_cell.angle_beta   90.00
_cell.angle_gamma   90.00
#
_symmetry.space_group_name_H-M   'P 1'
#
loop_
_entity.id
_entity.type
_entity.pdbx_description
1 polymer ?
#
loop_
_entity_poly.entity_id
_entity_poly.type
_entity_poly.pdbx_seq_one_letter_code
_entity_poly.pdbx_strand_id
1 'polypeptide(L)'
;MPGLKDRLAALGYGLGWSLLCRVPEAWAQAGFRYVADIAWRRQGPRVQVLEANLRRVLGPDATQQQLRATSRESMRSYARYWLEVFRLPVMPVERLVEGMHAYGPFDKAFADLAAGRGIVFALPHMGNWDQAGAWIIAQGAGSITAVMEHIEPESVYDRFVAFRQSLGMEVLPASGGARPFGILAQRLRAG
;
A
#
# COMPACT_ATOMS: atom_id res chain seq x y z
N MET A 1 7.90 -20.13 19.68
CA MET A 1 6.51 -19.70 19.98
C MET A 1 6.49 -18.18 20.17
N PRO A 2 5.58 -17.43 19.56
CA PRO A 2 5.51 -15.98 19.74
C PRO A 2 5.29 -15.63 21.20
N GLY A 3 6.06 -14.66 21.71
CA GLY A 3 5.99 -14.18 23.09
C GLY A 3 4.66 -13.53 23.42
N LEU A 4 4.37 -13.32 24.73
CA LEU A 4 3.15 -12.64 25.17
C LEU A 4 3.00 -11.24 24.55
N LYS A 5 4.11 -10.51 24.39
CA LYS A 5 4.13 -9.18 23.76
C LYS A 5 3.69 -9.24 22.29
N ASP A 6 4.14 -10.25 21.55
CA ASP A 6 3.78 -10.41 20.13
C ASP A 6 2.30 -10.76 19.97
N ARG A 7 1.75 -11.58 20.89
CA ARG A 7 0.32 -11.90 20.92
C ARG A 7 -0.53 -10.69 21.25
N LEU A 8 -0.13 -9.88 22.21
CA LEU A 8 -0.84 -8.64 22.56
C LEU A 8 -0.77 -7.61 21.42
N ALA A 9 0.38 -7.47 20.78
CA ALA A 9 0.55 -6.62 19.61
C ALA A 9 -0.33 -7.09 18.44
N ALA A 10 -0.36 -8.40 18.16
CA ALA A 10 -1.19 -8.97 17.11
C ALA A 10 -2.69 -8.80 17.37
N LEU A 11 -3.14 -8.97 18.63
CA LEU A 11 -4.52 -8.72 19.05
C LEU A 11 -4.88 -7.24 18.92
N GLY A 12 -4.03 -6.34 19.43
CA GLY A 12 -4.24 -4.89 19.34
C GLY A 12 -4.32 -4.41 17.90
N TYR A 13 -3.43 -4.91 17.03
CA TYR A 13 -3.45 -4.62 15.61
C TYR A 13 -4.74 -5.13 14.93
N GLY A 14 -5.16 -6.37 15.23
CA GLY A 14 -6.38 -6.95 14.66
C GLY A 14 -7.65 -6.22 15.09
N LEU A 15 -7.76 -5.86 16.38
CA LEU A 15 -8.87 -5.08 16.90
C LEU A 15 -8.90 -3.67 16.29
N GLY A 16 -7.74 -3.01 16.20
CA GLY A 16 -7.61 -1.69 15.56
C GLY A 16 -8.04 -1.71 14.10
N TRP A 17 -7.60 -2.73 13.34
CA TRP A 17 -8.01 -2.91 11.95
C TRP A 17 -9.53 -3.11 11.82
N SER A 18 -10.10 -4.03 12.61
CA SER A 18 -11.54 -4.28 12.60
C SER A 18 -12.36 -3.05 12.97
N LEU A 19 -11.87 -2.24 13.91
CA LEU A 19 -12.51 -0.99 14.30
C LEU A 19 -12.49 0.02 13.15
N LEU A 20 -11.34 0.19 12.49
CA LEU A 20 -11.18 1.10 11.35
C LEU A 20 -12.11 0.76 10.18
N CYS A 21 -12.40 -0.52 9.98
CA CYS A 21 -13.37 -0.95 8.98
C CYS A 21 -14.83 -0.56 9.31
N ARG A 22 -15.15 -0.34 10.58
CA ARG A 22 -16.52 -0.04 11.07
C ARG A 22 -16.78 1.44 11.33
N VAL A 23 -15.73 2.22 11.62
CA VAL A 23 -15.87 3.66 11.88
C VAL A 23 -16.27 4.37 10.58
N PRO A 24 -17.20 5.37 10.62
CA PRO A 24 -17.50 6.20 9.47
C PRO A 24 -16.24 6.80 8.85
N GLU A 25 -16.16 6.78 7.52
CA GLU A 25 -14.95 7.15 6.80
C GLU A 25 -14.44 8.56 7.14
N ALA A 26 -15.34 9.53 7.22
CA ALA A 26 -15.00 10.91 7.56
C ALA A 26 -14.31 11.03 8.93
N TRP A 27 -14.76 10.23 9.91
CA TRP A 27 -14.17 10.23 11.25
C TRP A 27 -12.79 9.55 11.26
N ALA A 28 -12.66 8.45 10.52
CA ALA A 28 -11.38 7.78 10.36
C ALA A 28 -10.36 8.70 9.66
N GLN A 29 -10.76 9.37 8.57
CA GLN A 29 -9.93 10.37 7.88
C GLN A 29 -9.51 11.52 8.78
N ALA A 30 -10.44 12.09 9.56
CA ALA A 30 -10.13 13.16 10.50
C ALA A 30 -9.13 12.70 11.57
N GLY A 31 -9.31 11.50 12.12
CA GLY A 31 -8.42 10.90 13.10
C GLY A 31 -7.01 10.68 12.55
N PHE A 32 -6.88 10.09 11.36
CA PHE A 32 -5.58 9.87 10.71
C PHE A 32 -4.86 11.18 10.37
N ARG A 33 -5.58 12.20 9.87
CA ARG A 33 -5.03 13.54 9.65
C ARG A 33 -4.54 14.18 10.95
N TYR A 34 -5.30 14.05 12.03
CA TYR A 34 -4.92 14.57 13.34
C TYR A 34 -3.65 13.91 13.87
N VAL A 35 -3.57 12.58 13.80
CA VAL A 35 -2.37 11.83 14.20
C VAL A 35 -1.15 12.22 13.34
N ALA A 36 -1.34 12.36 12.03
CA ALA A 36 -0.28 12.82 11.12
C ALA A 36 0.23 14.22 11.50
N ASP A 37 -0.68 15.15 11.81
CA ASP A 37 -0.33 16.50 12.24
C ASP A 37 0.43 16.52 13.58
N ILE A 38 0.03 15.67 14.54
CA ILE A 38 0.77 15.52 15.81
C ILE A 38 2.17 14.97 15.56
N ALA A 39 2.29 13.91 14.76
CA ALA A 39 3.58 13.30 14.42
C ALA A 39 4.51 14.30 13.72
N TRP A 40 3.97 15.08 12.79
CA TRP A 40 4.69 16.12 12.09
C TRP A 40 5.15 17.24 13.04
N ARG A 41 4.29 17.71 13.96
CA ARG A 41 4.64 18.75 14.93
C ARG A 41 5.75 18.33 15.89
N ARG A 42 5.81 17.03 16.25
CA ARG A 42 6.84 16.48 17.15
C ARG A 42 8.25 16.46 16.55
N GLN A 43 8.39 16.68 15.23
CA GLN A 43 9.68 16.72 14.53
C GLN A 43 10.63 15.58 14.87
N GLY A 44 10.07 14.37 15.02
CA GLY A 44 10.88 13.16 15.26
C GLY A 44 11.83 12.84 14.09
N PRO A 45 12.78 11.92 14.28
CA PRO A 45 13.81 11.59 13.28
C PRO A 45 13.26 11.29 11.89
N ARG A 46 12.12 10.60 11.80
CA ARG A 46 11.49 10.27 10.50
C ARG A 46 11.01 11.51 9.75
N VAL A 47 10.48 12.52 10.46
CA VAL A 47 10.07 13.79 9.85
C VAL A 47 11.27 14.59 9.38
N GLN A 48 12.36 14.57 10.15
CA GLN A 48 13.62 15.23 9.76
C GLN A 48 14.22 14.61 8.48
N VAL A 49 14.22 13.28 8.38
CA VAL A 49 14.65 12.56 7.16
C VAL A 49 13.75 12.89 5.99
N LEU A 50 12.42 12.93 6.19
CA LEU A 50 11.46 13.34 5.16
C LEU A 50 11.78 14.75 4.67
N GLU A 51 11.98 15.71 5.56
CA GLU A 51 12.30 17.10 5.20
C GLU A 51 13.65 17.24 4.49
N ALA A 52 14.65 16.45 4.89
CA ALA A 52 15.93 16.40 4.19
C ALA A 52 15.79 15.88 2.74
N ASN A 53 14.94 14.87 2.53
CA ASN A 53 14.66 14.36 1.19
C ASN A 53 13.82 15.34 0.36
N LEU A 54 12.78 15.93 0.95
CA LEU A 54 11.96 16.93 0.27
C LEU A 54 12.75 18.18 -0.14
N ARG A 55 13.74 18.58 0.65
CA ARG A 55 14.62 19.69 0.28
C ARG A 55 15.39 19.43 -1.02
N ARG A 56 15.81 18.17 -1.25
CA ARG A 56 16.45 17.78 -2.51
C ARG A 56 15.49 17.86 -3.70
N VAL A 57 14.22 17.48 -3.49
CA VAL A 57 13.18 17.48 -4.54
C VAL A 57 12.71 18.89 -4.84
N LEU A 58 12.49 19.72 -3.82
CA LEU A 58 12.03 21.10 -3.98
C LEU A 58 13.12 22.04 -4.53
N GLY A 59 14.38 21.65 -4.38
CA GLY A 59 15.51 22.44 -4.86
C GLY A 59 16.03 23.50 -3.87
N PRO A 60 17.14 24.17 -4.24
CA PRO A 60 17.85 25.11 -3.35
C PRO A 60 17.02 26.36 -3.01
N ASP A 61 16.13 26.78 -3.91
CA ASP A 61 15.33 28.02 -3.76
C ASP A 61 14.10 27.83 -2.87
N ALA A 62 13.82 26.60 -2.42
CA ALA A 62 12.68 26.32 -1.59
C ALA A 62 12.80 26.96 -0.21
N THR A 63 11.81 27.76 0.14
CA THR A 63 11.74 28.40 1.45
C THR A 63 11.48 27.37 2.55
N GLN A 64 11.85 27.71 3.78
CA GLN A 64 11.53 26.86 4.94
C GLN A 64 10.02 26.67 5.12
N GLN A 65 9.23 27.69 4.79
CA GLN A 65 7.78 27.59 4.85
C GLN A 65 7.21 26.57 3.83
N GLN A 66 7.71 26.59 2.59
CA GLN A 66 7.34 25.61 1.56
C GLN A 66 7.72 24.20 1.99
N LEU A 67 8.94 24.00 2.49
CA LEU A 67 9.39 22.69 2.98
C LEU A 67 8.49 22.17 4.10
N ARG A 68 8.17 23.02 5.08
CA ARG A 68 7.30 22.67 6.21
C ARG A 68 5.86 22.36 5.78
N ALA A 69 5.31 23.12 4.84
CA ALA A 69 3.99 22.85 4.27
C ALA A 69 3.97 21.51 3.51
N THR A 70 4.96 21.27 2.64
CA THR A 70 5.06 20.03 1.86
C THR A 70 5.29 18.82 2.77
N SER A 71 6.13 18.91 3.79
CA SER A 71 6.35 17.80 4.72
C SER A 71 5.10 17.44 5.52
N ARG A 72 4.29 18.44 5.89
CA ARG A 72 3.01 18.22 6.56
C ARG A 72 2.03 17.47 5.66
N GLU A 73 1.87 17.91 4.41
CA GLU A 73 0.98 17.24 3.47
C GLU A 73 1.49 15.83 3.10
N SER A 74 2.81 15.63 3.03
CA SER A 74 3.39 14.29 2.84
C SER A 74 3.05 13.35 4.00
N MET A 75 3.13 13.82 5.25
CA MET A 75 2.73 13.02 6.43
C MET A 75 1.24 12.68 6.41
N ARG A 76 0.39 13.62 5.99
CA ARG A 76 -1.06 13.40 5.83
C ARG A 76 -1.36 12.41 4.71
N SER A 77 -0.65 12.53 3.57
CA SER A 77 -0.78 11.61 2.45
C SER A 77 -0.38 10.18 2.85
N TYR A 78 0.72 10.03 3.60
CA TYR A 78 1.15 8.73 4.12
C TYR A 78 0.13 8.13 5.11
N ALA A 79 -0.43 8.93 6.00
CA ALA A 79 -1.47 8.49 6.91
C ALA A 79 -2.75 8.07 6.16
N ARG A 80 -3.15 8.80 5.11
CA ARG A 80 -4.26 8.45 4.23
C ARG A 80 -4.03 7.11 3.53
N TYR A 81 -2.84 6.88 2.96
CA TYR A 81 -2.47 5.60 2.36
C TYR A 81 -2.75 4.42 3.32
N TRP A 82 -2.29 4.51 4.56
CA TRP A 82 -2.54 3.45 5.55
C TRP A 82 -4.02 3.27 5.88
N LEU A 83 -4.77 4.35 6.00
CA LEU A 83 -6.21 4.27 6.22
C LEU A 83 -6.90 3.54 5.06
N GLU A 84 -6.55 3.89 3.83
CA GLU A 84 -7.09 3.27 2.62
C GLU A 84 -6.75 1.77 2.55
N VAL A 85 -5.49 1.40 2.83
CA VAL A 85 -5.04 -0.01 2.90
C VAL A 85 -5.88 -0.80 3.91
N PHE A 86 -6.06 -0.26 5.13
CA PHE A 86 -6.84 -0.94 6.16
C PHE A 86 -8.33 -1.08 5.79
N ARG A 87 -8.88 -0.17 5.01
CA ARG A 87 -10.29 -0.19 4.60
C ARG A 87 -10.54 -0.90 3.26
N LEU A 88 -9.50 -1.18 2.50
CA LEU A 88 -9.63 -1.81 1.18
C LEU A 88 -10.41 -3.15 1.20
N PRO A 89 -10.25 -4.06 2.21
CA PRO A 89 -11.00 -5.31 2.27
C PRO A 89 -12.52 -5.15 2.39
N VAL A 90 -13.00 -4.00 2.84
CA VAL A 90 -14.43 -3.71 3.01
C VAL A 90 -14.94 -2.67 2.02
N MET A 91 -14.11 -2.26 1.08
CA MET A 91 -14.50 -1.34 0.01
C MET A 91 -15.32 -2.10 -1.04
N PRO A 92 -16.51 -1.63 -1.41
CA PRO A 92 -17.26 -2.21 -2.53
C PRO A 92 -16.45 -2.14 -3.83
N VAL A 93 -16.50 -3.21 -4.64
CA VAL A 93 -15.74 -3.30 -5.90
C VAL A 93 -16.17 -2.19 -6.87
N GLU A 94 -17.44 -1.84 -6.88
CA GLU A 94 -17.99 -0.74 -7.69
C GLU A 94 -17.31 0.58 -7.35
N ARG A 95 -17.17 0.88 -6.06
CA ARG A 95 -16.47 2.09 -5.59
C ARG A 95 -14.98 2.09 -5.95
N LEU A 96 -14.35 0.91 -5.90
CA LEU A 96 -12.96 0.76 -6.32
C LEU A 96 -12.79 1.07 -7.82
N VAL A 97 -13.69 0.53 -8.65
CA VAL A 97 -13.65 0.69 -10.11
C VAL A 97 -13.98 2.13 -10.51
N GLU A 98 -15.04 2.70 -9.97
CA GLU A 98 -15.50 4.08 -10.27
C GLU A 98 -14.53 5.14 -9.75
N GLY A 99 -13.84 4.86 -8.64
CA GLY A 99 -12.91 5.80 -7.98
C GLY A 99 -11.52 5.85 -8.61
N MET A 100 -11.19 4.97 -9.56
CA MET A 100 -9.89 4.94 -10.23
C MET A 100 -10.01 5.26 -11.72
N HIS A 101 -9.22 6.24 -12.16
CA HIS A 101 -9.08 6.60 -13.56
C HIS A 101 -7.69 6.23 -14.05
N ALA A 102 -7.60 5.28 -14.96
CA ALA A 102 -6.35 4.86 -15.58
C ALA A 102 -6.07 5.70 -16.83
N TYR A 103 -4.85 6.20 -16.95
CA TYR A 103 -4.36 6.92 -18.13
C TYR A 103 -3.24 6.13 -18.78
N GLY A 104 -3.31 5.94 -20.10
CA GLY A 104 -2.31 5.20 -20.86
C GLY A 104 -2.90 4.00 -21.59
N PRO A 105 -2.08 3.05 -22.09
CA PRO A 105 -2.52 1.96 -22.94
C PRO A 105 -3.15 0.78 -22.16
N PHE A 106 -4.03 1.07 -21.19
CA PHE A 106 -4.67 0.02 -20.37
C PHE A 106 -5.56 -0.90 -21.17
N ASP A 107 -6.30 -0.38 -22.19
CA ASP A 107 -7.12 -1.22 -23.08
C ASP A 107 -6.27 -2.29 -23.79
N LYS A 108 -5.08 -1.89 -24.27
CA LYS A 108 -4.13 -2.83 -24.86
C LYS A 108 -3.61 -3.83 -23.81
N ALA A 109 -3.30 -3.38 -22.61
CA ALA A 109 -2.83 -4.25 -21.54
C ALA A 109 -3.87 -5.30 -21.18
N PHE A 110 -5.13 -4.93 -21.01
CA PHE A 110 -6.21 -5.87 -20.73
C PHE A 110 -6.50 -6.81 -21.93
N ALA A 111 -6.41 -6.33 -23.16
CA ALA A 111 -6.52 -7.18 -24.34
C ALA A 111 -5.36 -8.20 -24.41
N ASP A 112 -4.15 -7.81 -24.03
CA ASP A 112 -2.99 -8.71 -23.97
C ASP A 112 -3.17 -9.78 -22.88
N LEU A 113 -3.65 -9.42 -21.70
CA LEU A 113 -3.98 -10.36 -20.62
C LEU A 113 -5.09 -11.33 -21.04
N ALA A 114 -6.16 -10.83 -21.65
CA ALA A 114 -7.25 -11.68 -22.17
C ALA A 114 -6.78 -12.66 -23.26
N ALA A 115 -5.70 -12.32 -23.96
CA ALA A 115 -5.06 -13.22 -24.94
C ALA A 115 -4.00 -14.15 -24.32
N GLY A 116 -3.90 -14.24 -22.98
CA GLY A 116 -2.95 -15.09 -22.27
C GLY A 116 -1.50 -14.56 -22.32
N ARG A 117 -1.31 -13.28 -22.53
CA ARG A 117 0.02 -12.66 -22.51
C ARG A 117 0.23 -11.97 -21.16
N GLY A 118 1.15 -12.49 -20.37
CA GLY A 118 1.51 -11.90 -19.08
C GLY A 118 2.13 -10.51 -19.20
N ILE A 119 1.84 -9.64 -18.25
CA ILE A 119 2.30 -8.25 -18.22
C ILE A 119 3.05 -7.96 -16.92
N VAL A 120 4.10 -7.15 -17.03
CA VAL A 120 4.82 -6.60 -15.86
C VAL A 120 4.39 -5.16 -15.64
N PHE A 121 3.75 -4.88 -14.52
CA PHE A 121 3.47 -3.52 -14.05
C PHE A 121 4.60 -3.05 -13.14
N ALA A 122 5.39 -2.08 -13.58
CA ALA A 122 6.42 -1.45 -12.77
C ALA A 122 5.83 -0.25 -12.03
N LEU A 123 5.53 -0.42 -10.75
CA LEU A 123 4.92 0.62 -9.91
C LEU A 123 5.96 1.26 -9.01
N PRO A 124 6.10 2.59 -8.99
CA PRO A 124 6.88 3.28 -7.98
C PRO A 124 6.16 3.23 -6.62
N HIS A 125 6.90 3.44 -5.53
CA HIS A 125 6.30 3.57 -4.18
C HIS A 125 5.58 4.93 -4.03
N MET A 126 4.55 5.13 -4.84
CA MET A 126 3.72 6.33 -4.88
C MET A 126 2.24 5.95 -4.89
N GLY A 127 1.41 6.77 -4.26
CA GLY A 127 -0.02 6.49 -4.17
C GLY A 127 -0.34 5.24 -3.36
N ASN A 128 -1.38 4.54 -3.75
CA ASN A 128 -1.83 3.29 -3.11
C ASN A 128 -1.73 2.12 -4.11
N TRP A 129 -0.59 1.43 -4.11
CA TRP A 129 -0.35 0.29 -5.02
C TRP A 129 -1.18 -0.94 -4.68
N ASP A 130 -1.59 -1.14 -3.41
CA ASP A 130 -2.49 -2.23 -3.04
C ASP A 130 -3.89 -2.00 -3.67
N GLN A 131 -4.36 -0.75 -3.65
CA GLN A 131 -5.61 -0.37 -4.34
C GLN A 131 -5.47 -0.48 -5.86
N ALA A 132 -4.33 -0.09 -6.44
CA ALA A 132 -4.07 -0.23 -7.86
C ALA A 132 -4.10 -1.71 -8.28
N GLY A 133 -3.48 -2.60 -7.51
CA GLY A 133 -3.50 -4.03 -7.74
C GLY A 133 -4.92 -4.62 -7.65
N ALA A 134 -5.68 -4.25 -6.61
CA ALA A 134 -7.07 -4.68 -6.47
C ALA A 134 -7.94 -4.18 -7.64
N TRP A 135 -7.72 -2.96 -8.12
CA TRP A 135 -8.41 -2.42 -9.30
C TRP A 135 -8.10 -3.20 -10.58
N ILE A 136 -6.83 -3.51 -10.84
CA ILE A 136 -6.42 -4.31 -12.01
C ILE A 136 -7.09 -5.68 -11.98
N ILE A 137 -7.17 -6.32 -10.81
CA ILE A 137 -7.88 -7.61 -10.65
C ILE A 137 -9.38 -7.44 -10.91
N ALA A 138 -10.00 -6.38 -10.38
CA ALA A 138 -11.41 -6.07 -10.60
C ALA A 138 -11.74 -5.78 -12.08
N GLN A 139 -10.76 -5.33 -12.88
CA GLN A 139 -10.89 -5.17 -14.34
C GLN A 139 -10.73 -6.48 -15.13
N GLY A 140 -10.60 -7.62 -14.46
CA GLY A 140 -10.55 -8.92 -15.10
C GLY A 140 -9.16 -9.48 -15.38
N ALA A 141 -8.11 -8.94 -14.77
CA ALA A 141 -6.74 -9.46 -14.92
C ALA A 141 -6.53 -10.86 -14.29
N GLY A 142 -7.54 -11.42 -13.62
CA GLY A 142 -7.43 -12.70 -12.95
C GLY A 142 -6.65 -12.63 -11.64
N SER A 143 -5.33 -12.64 -11.70
CA SER A 143 -4.45 -12.58 -10.52
C SER A 143 -3.23 -11.70 -10.77
N ILE A 144 -2.67 -11.18 -9.68
CA ILE A 144 -1.39 -10.45 -9.70
C ILE A 144 -0.42 -11.18 -8.78
N THR A 145 0.81 -11.40 -9.26
CA THR A 145 1.89 -11.92 -8.43
C THR A 145 2.81 -10.76 -8.02
N ALA A 146 2.97 -10.54 -6.73
CA ALA A 146 3.82 -9.49 -6.16
C ALA A 146 4.88 -10.07 -5.24
N VAL A 147 6.06 -9.44 -5.17
CA VAL A 147 7.12 -9.77 -4.23
C VAL A 147 7.00 -8.85 -3.01
N MET A 148 7.02 -9.43 -1.82
CA MET A 148 6.94 -8.70 -0.56
C MET A 148 8.18 -8.98 0.30
N GLU A 149 8.79 -7.90 0.82
CA GLU A 149 9.85 -8.02 1.82
C GLU A 149 9.27 -8.60 3.12
N HIS A 150 10.05 -9.46 3.77
CA HIS A 150 9.69 -9.98 5.08
C HIS A 150 9.81 -8.89 6.13
N ILE A 151 8.74 -8.67 6.88
CA ILE A 151 8.66 -7.65 7.94
C ILE A 151 8.45 -8.29 9.31
N GLU A 152 9.09 -7.73 10.32
CA GLU A 152 8.90 -8.14 11.71
C GLU A 152 7.82 -7.28 12.41
N PRO A 153 7.03 -7.86 13.32
CA PRO A 153 7.00 -9.29 13.70
C PRO A 153 6.23 -10.14 12.67
N GLU A 154 6.53 -11.44 12.61
CA GLU A 154 5.94 -12.43 11.70
C GLU A 154 4.41 -12.32 11.61
N SER A 155 3.73 -12.12 12.74
CA SER A 155 2.27 -12.00 12.80
C SER A 155 1.72 -10.79 12.02
N VAL A 156 2.53 -9.76 11.80
CA VAL A 156 2.17 -8.61 10.95
C VAL A 156 2.41 -8.97 9.48
N TYR A 157 3.52 -9.62 9.17
CA TYR A 157 3.79 -10.16 7.84
C TYR A 157 2.66 -11.06 7.36
N ASP A 158 2.29 -12.08 8.15
CA ASP A 158 1.21 -13.02 7.83
C ASP A 158 -0.12 -12.31 7.55
N ARG A 159 -0.43 -11.24 8.30
CA ARG A 159 -1.65 -10.46 8.09
C ARG A 159 -1.63 -9.69 6.77
N PHE A 160 -0.48 -9.12 6.39
CA PHE A 160 -0.35 -8.44 5.10
C PHE A 160 -0.40 -9.43 3.94
N VAL A 161 0.19 -10.61 4.09
CA VAL A 161 0.06 -11.69 3.10
C VAL A 161 -1.41 -12.10 2.95
N ALA A 162 -2.09 -12.40 4.06
CA ALA A 162 -3.52 -12.76 4.05
C ALA A 162 -4.40 -11.65 3.47
N PHE A 163 -4.11 -10.39 3.80
CA PHE A 163 -4.79 -9.23 3.24
C PHE A 163 -4.65 -9.19 1.71
N ARG A 164 -3.45 -9.29 1.16
CA ARG A 164 -3.24 -9.27 -0.28
C ARG A 164 -3.84 -10.47 -0.98
N GLN A 165 -3.75 -11.65 -0.37
CA GLN A 165 -4.42 -12.85 -0.86
C GLN A 165 -5.94 -12.68 -0.93
N SER A 166 -6.55 -12.01 0.07
CA SER A 166 -7.99 -11.71 0.05
C SER A 166 -8.41 -10.77 -1.07
N LEU A 167 -7.47 -10.00 -1.63
CA LEU A 167 -7.66 -9.15 -2.80
C LEU A 167 -7.40 -9.89 -4.14
N GLY A 168 -7.08 -11.20 -4.10
CA GLY A 168 -6.76 -12.00 -5.29
C GLY A 168 -5.29 -11.96 -5.72
N MET A 169 -4.39 -11.43 -4.88
CA MET A 169 -2.96 -11.36 -5.18
C MET A 169 -2.21 -12.60 -4.70
N GLU A 170 -1.29 -13.11 -5.51
CA GLU A 170 -0.26 -14.05 -5.07
C GLU A 170 0.92 -13.27 -4.49
N VAL A 171 1.35 -13.62 -3.27
CA VAL A 171 2.46 -12.95 -2.60
C VAL A 171 3.65 -13.90 -2.50
N LEU A 172 4.79 -13.49 -3.04
CA LEU A 172 6.06 -14.21 -2.95
C LEU A 172 6.98 -13.49 -1.96
N PRO A 173 7.66 -14.21 -1.05
CA PRO A 173 8.65 -13.60 -0.17
C PRO A 173 9.88 -13.16 -0.97
N ALA A 174 10.42 -11.98 -0.67
CA ALA A 174 11.64 -11.46 -1.30
C ALA A 174 12.88 -12.25 -0.92
N SER A 175 12.88 -12.90 0.26
CA SER A 175 13.97 -13.72 0.80
C SER A 175 13.43 -15.04 1.37
N GLY A 176 14.29 -16.03 1.59
CA GLY A 176 13.89 -17.25 2.31
C GLY A 176 13.57 -18.49 1.46
N GLY A 177 14.27 -18.71 0.36
CA GLY A 177 14.33 -20.02 -0.31
C GLY A 177 13.79 -20.11 -1.73
N ALA A 178 12.57 -19.73 -2.00
CA ALA A 178 12.08 -19.71 -3.38
C ALA A 178 12.74 -18.55 -4.15
N ARG A 179 13.25 -18.81 -5.36
CA ARG A 179 13.77 -17.74 -6.24
C ARG A 179 12.60 -16.95 -6.81
N PRO A 180 12.19 -15.80 -6.22
CA PRO A 180 10.97 -15.11 -6.62
C PRO A 180 10.98 -14.71 -8.09
N PHE A 181 12.14 -14.35 -8.65
CA PHE A 181 12.27 -14.03 -10.07
C PHE A 181 11.97 -15.22 -10.99
N GLY A 182 12.34 -16.44 -10.59
CA GLY A 182 12.02 -17.64 -11.37
C GLY A 182 10.51 -17.90 -11.41
N ILE A 183 9.83 -17.72 -10.27
CA ILE A 183 8.38 -17.85 -10.17
C ILE A 183 7.68 -16.74 -10.95
N LEU A 184 8.12 -15.47 -10.79
CA LEU A 184 7.58 -14.35 -11.58
C LEU A 184 7.69 -14.61 -13.09
N ALA A 185 8.87 -15.08 -13.54
CA ALA A 185 9.06 -15.41 -14.96
C ALA A 185 8.16 -16.57 -15.43
N GLN A 186 7.89 -17.53 -14.55
CA GLN A 186 6.96 -18.63 -14.84
C GLN A 186 5.52 -18.10 -14.95
N ARG A 187 5.08 -17.26 -14.01
CA ARG A 187 3.74 -16.62 -14.03
C ARG A 187 3.56 -15.77 -15.29
N LEU A 188 4.57 -14.95 -15.61
CA LEU A 188 4.56 -14.09 -16.78
C LEU A 188 4.40 -14.89 -18.10
N ARG A 189 5.00 -16.10 -18.18
CA ARG A 189 4.87 -16.97 -19.36
C ARG A 189 3.55 -17.74 -19.42
N ALA A 190 2.90 -17.90 -18.28
CA ALA A 190 1.61 -18.59 -18.18
C ALA A 190 0.43 -17.69 -18.55
N GLY A 191 0.62 -16.37 -18.58
CA GLY A 191 -0.40 -15.37 -18.90
C GLY A 191 -1.05 -14.78 -17.68
#